data_80acf43c1f42bd86c7c8379bc670f854
#
_entry.id   80acf43c1f42bd86c7c8379bc670f854
#
_cell.length_a   1.000
_cell.length_b   1.000
_cell.length_c   1.000
_cell.angle_alpha   90.00
_cell.angle_beta   90.00
_cell.angle_gamma   90.00
#
_symmetry.space_group_name_H-M   'P 1'
#
loop_
_entity.id
_entity.type
_entity.pdbx_description
1 polymer ?
#
loop_
_entity_poly.entity_id
_entity_poly.type
_entity_poly.pdbx_seq_one_letter_code
_entity_poly.pdbx_strand_id
1 'polypeptide(L)'
;GTSLRWYLSSTSTTSFTTQPTISTATAGITSYFVTSFNTVTNCESPRVEIQVIVNNPPTAPTTSPLSLCQGVTANPLTASSEVGTSLRWYTGATGGTFVTSITPSTATLGTTNYYVSSYNTTTGCESTRTLLAVTITAAPAAPIAGTNGPYCVGQTASPVSATPASGATLLWYSAATGGVGSTTAPTPSTAIQGTQTYYVSSIVSGGCESTRTAITVTVNALPIAPSASPTATYCVGETAPALTATPPAGATLRWYNAAGTLLAGAPTPSTATAGSTTFFVASVSASGCESATRSSITVTVNATPSTPTVAVNPLPLCQGSSASPLTATPAAGTTLRWYSDAAGTTQIPTPTPSTATVGTQNFYARSFNTTTGCQSPV
;
A
#
# COMPACT_ATOMS: atom_id res chain seq x y z
N GLY A 1 -34.70 30.47 90.45
CA GLY A 1 -34.46 29.93 89.11
C GLY A 1 -33.18 29.10 89.07
N THR A 2 -33.02 28.28 88.02
CA THR A 2 -31.80 27.53 87.74
C THR A 2 -31.12 28.11 86.51
N SER A 3 -29.77 28.15 86.53
CA SER A 3 -28.94 28.53 85.44
C SER A 3 -27.88 27.46 85.15
N LEU A 4 -27.32 27.42 83.96
CA LEU A 4 -26.23 26.51 83.65
C LEU A 4 -24.90 27.15 83.95
N ARG A 5 -23.97 26.33 84.50
CA ARG A 5 -22.54 26.71 84.63
C ARG A 5 -21.71 25.72 83.82
N TRP A 6 -20.73 26.22 83.13
CA TRP A 6 -19.83 25.47 82.25
C TRP A 6 -18.41 25.48 82.82
N TYR A 7 -17.68 24.36 82.69
CA TYR A 7 -16.30 24.20 83.15
C TYR A 7 -15.45 23.51 82.07
N LEU A 8 -14.19 23.83 82.00
CA LEU A 8 -13.22 23.28 81.03
C LEU A 8 -12.55 21.98 81.52
N SER A 9 -12.75 21.58 82.79
CA SER A 9 -12.27 20.31 83.33
C SER A 9 -13.17 19.82 84.48
N SER A 10 -13.07 18.54 84.81
CA SER A 10 -13.79 17.93 85.94
C SER A 10 -13.45 18.53 87.28
N THR A 11 -12.26 19.15 87.41
CA THR A 11 -11.74 19.73 88.68
C THR A 11 -11.66 21.26 88.67
N SER A 12 -12.00 21.93 87.55
CA SER A 12 -11.91 23.38 87.41
C SER A 12 -12.77 24.06 88.46
N THR A 13 -12.21 25.09 89.13
CA THR A 13 -12.95 25.91 90.09
C THR A 13 -13.59 27.14 89.41
N THR A 14 -13.21 27.43 88.18
CA THR A 14 -13.72 28.56 87.41
C THR A 14 -14.85 28.10 86.49
N SER A 15 -16.04 28.69 86.65
CA SER A 15 -17.22 28.42 85.79
C SER A 15 -17.48 29.58 84.83
N PHE A 16 -18.10 29.30 83.73
CA PHE A 16 -18.62 30.25 82.74
C PHE A 16 -20.16 30.17 82.79
N THR A 17 -20.81 31.31 82.65
CA THR A 17 -22.26 31.38 82.58
C THR A 17 -22.79 31.27 81.12
N THR A 18 -21.89 31.45 80.17
CA THR A 18 -22.15 31.29 78.72
C THR A 18 -21.60 29.97 78.23
N GLN A 19 -22.28 29.35 77.27
CA GLN A 19 -21.78 28.14 76.60
C GLN A 19 -20.41 28.42 75.99
N PRO A 20 -19.42 27.50 76.17
CA PRO A 20 -18.11 27.68 75.55
C PRO A 20 -18.22 27.54 74.03
N THR A 21 -17.48 28.38 73.31
CA THR A 21 -17.34 28.32 71.86
C THR A 21 -16.45 27.13 71.50
N ILE A 22 -16.97 26.21 70.71
CA ILE A 22 -16.24 25.02 70.23
C ILE A 22 -15.31 25.43 69.10
N SER A 23 -14.01 25.17 69.24
CA SER A 23 -13.03 25.37 68.15
C SER A 23 -12.93 24.07 67.35
N THR A 24 -12.99 24.19 66.03
CA THR A 24 -12.74 23.11 65.07
C THR A 24 -11.37 23.20 64.39
N ALA A 25 -10.48 24.10 64.89
CA ALA A 25 -9.19 24.35 64.26
C ALA A 25 -8.19 23.21 64.44
N THR A 26 -8.35 22.37 65.47
CA THR A 26 -7.46 21.27 65.78
C THR A 26 -8.30 20.02 66.04
N ALA A 27 -7.94 18.92 65.39
CA ALA A 27 -8.59 17.63 65.65
C ALA A 27 -8.21 17.07 67.00
N GLY A 28 -9.15 16.45 67.70
CA GLY A 28 -8.96 15.87 69.02
C GLY A 28 -10.27 15.78 69.79
N ILE A 29 -10.20 15.27 70.97
CA ILE A 29 -11.30 15.22 71.92
C ILE A 29 -11.16 16.32 72.93
N THR A 30 -12.20 17.12 73.12
CA THR A 30 -12.27 18.14 74.15
C THR A 30 -13.49 17.86 75.04
N SER A 31 -13.25 17.78 76.35
CA SER A 31 -14.33 17.58 77.30
C SER A 31 -14.73 18.91 77.95
N TYR A 32 -16.00 19.16 77.95
CA TYR A 32 -16.64 20.26 78.67
C TYR A 32 -17.51 19.65 79.77
N PHE A 33 -17.70 20.37 80.86
CA PHE A 33 -18.52 19.93 81.97
C PHE A 33 -19.60 20.98 82.23
N VAL A 34 -20.82 20.53 82.48
CA VAL A 34 -21.95 21.43 82.74
C VAL A 34 -22.67 21.01 84.02
N THR A 35 -23.14 22.01 84.77
CA THR A 35 -23.96 21.82 85.99
C THR A 35 -25.23 22.67 85.95
N SER A 36 -26.25 22.31 86.69
CA SER A 36 -27.37 23.15 87.02
C SER A 36 -27.09 23.87 88.34
N PHE A 37 -27.13 25.19 88.31
CA PHE A 37 -26.91 26.01 89.46
C PHE A 37 -28.23 26.70 89.89
N ASN A 38 -28.62 26.51 91.14
CA ASN A 38 -29.84 27.15 91.71
C ASN A 38 -29.42 28.51 92.29
N THR A 39 -29.89 29.60 91.62
CA THR A 39 -29.54 30.99 92.00
C THR A 39 -30.12 31.49 93.32
N VAL A 40 -31.06 30.76 93.91
CA VAL A 40 -31.70 31.13 95.21
C VAL A 40 -31.01 30.40 96.33
N THR A 41 -30.69 29.10 96.17
CA THR A 41 -30.07 28.31 97.21
C THR A 41 -28.53 28.23 97.14
N ASN A 42 -27.96 28.73 96.05
CA ASN A 42 -26.54 28.64 95.69
C ASN A 42 -26.04 27.18 95.65
N CYS A 43 -26.94 26.19 95.43
CA CYS A 43 -26.54 24.81 95.29
C CYS A 43 -26.30 24.45 93.78
N GLU A 44 -25.31 23.61 93.62
CA GLU A 44 -24.90 23.15 92.28
C GLU A 44 -25.02 21.64 92.17
N SER A 45 -25.49 21.16 91.00
CA SER A 45 -25.58 19.73 90.71
C SER A 45 -24.21 19.09 90.45
N PRO A 46 -24.07 17.76 90.47
CA PRO A 46 -22.91 17.08 89.91
C PRO A 46 -22.68 17.47 88.49
N ARG A 47 -21.39 17.45 88.08
CA ARG A 47 -20.97 17.76 86.69
C ARG A 47 -21.35 16.64 85.74
N VAL A 48 -21.88 17.01 84.60
CA VAL A 48 -22.09 16.12 83.45
C VAL A 48 -21.05 16.45 82.35
N GLU A 49 -20.31 15.45 81.94
CA GLU A 49 -19.33 15.59 80.86
C GLU A 49 -20.03 15.61 79.48
N ILE A 50 -19.58 16.52 78.63
CA ILE A 50 -19.90 16.62 77.22
C ILE A 50 -18.59 16.52 76.47
N GLN A 51 -18.41 15.39 75.73
CA GLN A 51 -17.24 15.24 74.86
C GLN A 51 -17.57 15.76 73.43
N VAL A 52 -16.70 16.60 72.94
CA VAL A 52 -16.71 17.09 71.58
C VAL A 52 -15.53 16.49 70.86
N ILE A 53 -15.82 15.73 69.77
CA ILE A 53 -14.82 15.10 68.96
C ILE A 53 -14.69 15.90 67.65
N VAL A 54 -13.53 16.46 67.39
CA VAL A 54 -13.17 17.10 66.13
C VAL A 54 -12.30 16.12 65.32
N ASN A 55 -12.81 15.65 64.22
CA ASN A 55 -12.12 14.66 63.36
C ASN A 55 -11.26 15.36 62.29
N ASN A 56 -10.14 14.75 61.93
CA ASN A 56 -9.38 15.16 60.76
C ASN A 56 -10.21 14.92 59.46
N PRO A 57 -10.22 15.87 58.54
CA PRO A 57 -10.73 15.59 57.21
C PRO A 57 -9.90 14.49 56.55
N PRO A 58 -10.46 13.65 55.72
CA PRO A 58 -9.69 12.66 54.95
C PRO A 58 -8.73 13.31 53.98
N THR A 59 -7.78 12.53 53.48
CA THR A 59 -6.84 13.02 52.44
C THR A 59 -7.58 13.31 51.13
N ALA A 60 -7.18 14.34 50.43
CA ALA A 60 -7.74 14.69 49.13
C ALA A 60 -7.47 13.56 48.10
N PRO A 61 -8.42 13.23 47.20
CA PRO A 61 -8.21 12.21 46.20
C PRO A 61 -7.12 12.61 45.22
N THR A 62 -6.47 11.63 44.60
CA THR A 62 -5.55 11.84 43.50
C THR A 62 -6.23 11.64 42.15
N THR A 63 -5.90 12.48 41.18
CA THR A 63 -6.46 12.49 39.82
C THR A 63 -5.33 12.57 38.79
N SER A 64 -5.61 12.15 37.56
CA SER A 64 -4.75 12.39 36.40
C SER A 64 -5.56 13.08 35.30
N PRO A 65 -5.02 14.08 34.61
CA PRO A 65 -5.71 14.70 33.47
C PRO A 65 -6.16 13.64 32.46
N LEU A 66 -7.34 13.81 31.89
CA LEU A 66 -7.94 12.89 30.91
C LEU A 66 -8.11 13.58 29.56
N SER A 67 -7.63 12.95 28.50
CA SER A 67 -7.87 13.37 27.12
C SER A 67 -8.77 12.39 26.42
N LEU A 68 -9.84 12.86 25.78
CA LEU A 68 -10.81 12.08 25.01
C LEU A 68 -11.02 12.69 23.64
N CYS A 69 -11.43 11.86 22.69
CA CYS A 69 -11.77 12.32 21.36
C CYS A 69 -13.22 12.76 21.27
N GLN A 70 -13.50 13.78 20.46
CA GLN A 70 -14.86 14.24 20.23
C GLN A 70 -15.76 13.11 19.69
N GLY A 71 -16.96 12.99 20.27
CA GLY A 71 -17.97 12.03 19.84
C GLY A 71 -17.78 10.59 20.33
N VAL A 72 -16.69 10.26 21.05
CA VAL A 72 -16.52 8.91 21.63
C VAL A 72 -17.37 8.79 22.90
N THR A 73 -17.81 7.56 23.20
CA THR A 73 -18.50 7.29 24.46
C THR A 73 -17.49 7.36 25.60
N ALA A 74 -17.71 8.27 26.55
CA ALA A 74 -16.89 8.39 27.74
C ALA A 74 -17.34 7.43 28.84
N ASN A 75 -16.39 6.96 29.63
CA ASN A 75 -16.67 6.26 30.88
C ASN A 75 -16.83 7.27 32.02
N PRO A 76 -17.51 6.90 33.14
CA PRO A 76 -17.53 7.69 34.35
C PRO A 76 -16.10 8.03 34.83
N LEU A 77 -15.92 9.26 35.34
CA LEU A 77 -14.65 9.71 35.90
C LEU A 77 -14.26 8.89 37.12
N THR A 78 -12.96 8.68 37.30
CA THR A 78 -12.39 7.92 38.43
C THR A 78 -11.31 8.76 39.13
N ALA A 79 -11.15 8.51 40.41
CA ALA A 79 -10.08 9.07 41.25
C ALA A 79 -9.70 8.06 42.33
N SER A 80 -8.48 8.14 42.85
CA SER A 80 -8.05 7.31 43.97
C SER A 80 -8.29 8.05 45.29
N SER A 81 -9.00 7.46 46.22
CA SER A 81 -9.28 8.03 47.54
C SER A 81 -8.74 7.15 48.66
N GLU A 82 -8.71 7.71 49.87
CA GLU A 82 -8.36 6.99 51.10
C GLU A 82 -9.34 5.86 51.39
N VAL A 83 -8.85 4.76 51.95
CA VAL A 83 -9.67 3.61 52.35
C VAL A 83 -10.72 4.02 53.38
N GLY A 84 -11.95 3.58 53.22
CA GLY A 84 -13.07 3.93 54.10
C GLY A 84 -13.76 5.26 53.77
N THR A 85 -13.40 5.87 52.63
CA THR A 85 -14.07 7.07 52.13
C THR A 85 -14.82 6.80 50.83
N SER A 86 -15.80 7.65 50.54
CA SER A 86 -16.52 7.69 49.24
C SER A 86 -16.15 8.94 48.47
N LEU A 87 -16.17 8.87 47.12
CA LEU A 87 -15.90 10.01 46.25
C LEU A 87 -17.18 10.86 46.07
N ARG A 88 -16.99 12.17 46.15
CA ARG A 88 -17.99 13.19 45.81
C ARG A 88 -17.50 14.03 44.68
N TRP A 89 -18.28 14.08 43.60
CA TRP A 89 -17.89 14.81 42.37
C TRP A 89 -18.67 16.12 42.28
N TYR A 90 -17.98 17.16 41.71
CA TYR A 90 -18.51 18.52 41.59
C TYR A 90 -18.12 19.12 40.24
N THR A 91 -18.93 20.06 39.76
CA THR A 91 -18.62 20.86 38.56
C THR A 91 -17.92 22.20 38.90
N GLY A 92 -17.73 22.50 40.17
CA GLY A 92 -17.06 23.74 40.65
C GLY A 92 -16.03 23.48 41.75
N ALA A 93 -15.02 24.36 41.85
CA ALA A 93 -13.97 24.27 42.83
C ALA A 93 -14.52 24.45 44.27
N THR A 94 -15.55 25.28 44.42
CA THR A 94 -16.25 25.56 45.68
C THR A 94 -17.76 25.57 45.48
N GLY A 95 -18.50 25.38 46.58
CA GLY A 95 -19.98 25.35 46.52
C GLY A 95 -20.58 24.20 45.70
N GLY A 96 -21.84 24.35 45.38
CA GLY A 96 -22.58 23.34 44.57
C GLY A 96 -22.91 22.05 45.31
N THR A 97 -23.81 21.25 44.68
CA THR A 97 -24.20 19.92 45.12
C THR A 97 -23.27 18.85 44.55
N PHE A 98 -23.00 17.81 45.33
CA PHE A 98 -22.21 16.68 44.85
C PHE A 98 -23.08 15.66 44.11
N VAL A 99 -22.42 14.88 43.24
CA VAL A 99 -22.93 13.64 42.65
C VAL A 99 -21.93 12.51 42.93
N THR A 100 -22.43 11.26 42.92
CA THR A 100 -21.58 10.09 43.18
C THR A 100 -20.83 9.60 41.95
N SER A 101 -21.23 10.05 40.75
CA SER A 101 -20.58 9.72 39.48
C SER A 101 -20.83 10.82 38.46
N ILE A 102 -19.81 11.14 37.65
CA ILE A 102 -19.91 12.05 36.50
C ILE A 102 -19.36 11.34 35.25
N THR A 103 -20.12 11.36 34.16
CA THR A 103 -19.63 10.99 32.82
C THR A 103 -19.47 12.27 32.00
N PRO A 104 -18.23 12.58 31.54
CA PRO A 104 -18.02 13.82 30.80
C PRO A 104 -18.67 13.75 29.43
N SER A 105 -19.20 14.88 28.97
CA SER A 105 -19.65 15.02 27.57
C SER A 105 -18.45 15.14 26.63
N THR A 106 -18.49 14.39 25.54
CA THR A 106 -17.50 14.45 24.45
C THR A 106 -17.99 15.22 23.22
N ALA A 107 -19.16 15.87 23.31
CA ALA A 107 -19.77 16.57 22.17
C ALA A 107 -19.03 17.84 21.76
N THR A 108 -18.43 18.56 22.73
CA THR A 108 -17.85 19.89 22.53
C THR A 108 -16.34 19.85 22.76
N LEU A 109 -15.57 20.43 21.83
CA LEU A 109 -14.11 20.57 21.97
C LEU A 109 -13.74 21.51 23.13
N GLY A 110 -12.61 21.25 23.76
CA GLY A 110 -12.07 22.09 24.83
C GLY A 110 -11.88 21.34 26.13
N THR A 111 -11.47 22.06 27.17
CA THR A 111 -11.20 21.51 28.51
C THR A 111 -12.33 21.86 29.47
N THR A 112 -12.87 20.85 30.13
CA THR A 112 -13.84 20.98 31.23
C THR A 112 -13.19 20.52 32.52
N ASN A 113 -13.31 21.35 33.57
CA ASN A 113 -12.77 21.06 34.87
C ASN A 113 -13.83 20.45 35.75
N TYR A 114 -13.51 19.30 36.32
CA TYR A 114 -14.28 18.60 37.35
C TYR A 114 -13.47 18.58 38.66
N TYR A 115 -14.16 18.45 39.74
CA TYR A 115 -13.56 18.47 41.07
C TYR A 115 -14.04 17.27 41.86
N VAL A 116 -13.20 16.67 42.68
CA VAL A 116 -13.52 15.51 43.46
C VAL A 116 -12.96 15.62 44.89
N SER A 117 -13.75 15.21 45.89
CA SER A 117 -13.32 15.10 47.29
C SER A 117 -13.51 13.68 47.83
N SER A 118 -12.78 13.37 48.89
CA SER A 118 -12.98 12.18 49.70
C SER A 118 -13.95 12.52 50.85
N TYR A 119 -14.97 11.71 51.06
CA TYR A 119 -15.94 11.86 52.14
C TYR A 119 -15.94 10.64 53.04
N ASN A 120 -15.65 10.85 54.33
CA ASN A 120 -15.71 9.78 55.31
C ASN A 120 -17.14 9.71 55.91
N THR A 121 -17.86 8.61 55.64
CA THR A 121 -19.25 8.44 56.03
C THR A 121 -19.43 8.25 57.55
N THR A 122 -18.39 7.80 58.26
CA THR A 122 -18.43 7.60 59.71
C THR A 122 -18.28 8.90 60.46
N THR A 123 -17.35 9.76 60.02
CA THR A 123 -17.06 11.02 60.72
C THR A 123 -17.83 12.22 60.15
N GLY A 124 -18.39 12.07 58.93
CA GLY A 124 -19.04 13.19 58.22
C GLY A 124 -18.07 14.22 57.65
N CYS A 125 -16.77 13.95 57.71
CA CYS A 125 -15.74 14.91 57.23
C CYS A 125 -15.47 14.74 55.73
N GLU A 126 -15.23 15.88 55.07
CA GLU A 126 -14.93 15.93 53.63
C GLU A 126 -13.57 16.60 53.41
N SER A 127 -12.77 16.09 52.48
CA SER A 127 -11.45 16.66 52.12
C SER A 127 -11.59 17.94 51.29
N THR A 128 -10.49 18.59 51.03
CA THR A 128 -10.37 19.56 49.96
C THR A 128 -10.59 18.89 48.62
N ARG A 129 -11.11 19.65 47.63
CA ARG A 129 -11.36 19.15 46.29
C ARG A 129 -10.08 19.13 45.45
N THR A 130 -9.87 18.04 44.71
CA THR A 130 -8.82 17.91 43.69
C THR A 130 -9.41 18.16 42.32
N LEU A 131 -8.69 18.92 41.47
CA LEU A 131 -9.05 19.18 40.07
C LEU A 131 -8.79 17.95 39.20
N LEU A 132 -9.74 17.60 38.36
CA LEU A 132 -9.61 16.70 37.21
C LEU A 132 -9.96 17.47 35.95
N ALA A 133 -8.96 17.78 35.10
CA ALA A 133 -9.16 18.39 33.82
C ALA A 133 -9.46 17.32 32.77
N VAL A 134 -10.58 17.45 32.05
CA VAL A 134 -10.98 16.59 30.93
C VAL A 134 -10.90 17.41 29.65
N THR A 135 -10.00 17.04 28.73
CA THR A 135 -9.81 17.74 27.46
C THR A 135 -10.40 16.92 26.33
N ILE A 136 -11.32 17.50 25.55
CA ILE A 136 -11.89 16.92 24.37
C ILE A 136 -11.17 17.47 23.13
N THR A 137 -10.56 16.58 22.35
CA THR A 137 -9.80 16.92 21.14
C THR A 137 -10.51 16.43 19.90
N ALA A 138 -10.37 17.16 18.79
CA ALA A 138 -10.89 16.73 17.49
C ALA A 138 -10.08 15.55 16.93
N ALA A 139 -10.75 14.63 16.22
CA ALA A 139 -10.04 13.69 15.38
C ALA A 139 -9.32 14.44 14.24
N PRO A 140 -8.11 14.00 13.83
CA PRO A 140 -7.41 14.59 12.70
C PRO A 140 -8.19 14.35 11.39
N ALA A 141 -7.84 15.07 10.32
CA ALA A 141 -8.35 14.80 8.99
C ALA A 141 -7.91 13.41 8.51
N ALA A 142 -8.74 12.77 7.67
CA ALA A 142 -8.39 11.51 7.03
C ALA A 142 -7.13 11.68 6.16
N PRO A 143 -6.26 10.66 6.06
CA PRO A 143 -5.09 10.74 5.21
C PRO A 143 -5.46 10.80 3.73
N ILE A 144 -4.58 11.39 2.92
CA ILE A 144 -4.71 11.43 1.47
C ILE A 144 -3.96 10.23 0.89
N ALA A 145 -4.66 9.41 0.08
CA ALA A 145 -4.04 8.27 -0.60
C ALA A 145 -2.94 8.74 -1.56
N GLY A 146 -1.79 8.08 -1.55
CA GLY A 146 -0.73 8.27 -2.53
C GLY A 146 -1.00 7.51 -3.82
N THR A 147 -0.04 7.54 -4.76
CA THR A 147 -0.09 6.74 -5.99
C THR A 147 0.31 5.30 -5.67
N ASN A 148 -0.58 4.35 -5.90
CA ASN A 148 -0.43 2.95 -5.50
C ASN A 148 -0.77 1.99 -6.65
N GLY A 149 0.15 1.80 -7.59
CA GLY A 149 -0.06 0.96 -8.77
C GLY A 149 -0.68 1.73 -9.94
N PRO A 150 -1.23 1.07 -10.97
CA PRO A 150 -1.42 -0.39 -11.06
C PRO A 150 -0.12 -1.18 -11.26
N TYR A 151 -0.15 -2.47 -10.92
CA TYR A 151 0.94 -3.43 -11.14
C TYR A 151 0.53 -4.48 -12.15
N CYS A 152 1.52 -5.19 -12.70
CA CYS A 152 1.31 -6.43 -13.46
C CYS A 152 1.58 -7.65 -12.57
N VAL A 153 0.94 -8.79 -12.87
CA VAL A 153 1.23 -10.05 -12.18
C VAL A 153 2.73 -10.33 -12.20
N GLY A 154 3.29 -10.66 -11.04
CA GLY A 154 4.72 -10.95 -10.85
C GLY A 154 5.64 -9.73 -10.76
N GLN A 155 5.14 -8.51 -10.91
CA GLN A 155 5.92 -7.29 -10.75
C GLN A 155 6.22 -7.02 -9.28
N THR A 156 7.40 -6.53 -8.95
CA THR A 156 7.72 -6.10 -7.57
C THR A 156 6.89 -4.89 -7.18
N ALA A 157 6.07 -5.02 -6.15
CA ALA A 157 5.29 -3.92 -5.60
C ALA A 157 6.05 -3.18 -4.49
N SER A 158 5.82 -1.87 -4.41
CA SER A 158 6.24 -1.07 -3.26
C SER A 158 5.14 -1.07 -2.19
N PRO A 159 5.48 -0.84 -0.89
CA PRO A 159 4.48 -0.61 0.14
C PRO A 159 3.50 0.50 -0.27
N VAL A 160 2.23 0.35 0.09
CA VAL A 160 1.23 1.40 -0.17
C VAL A 160 1.58 2.70 0.56
N SER A 161 1.21 3.82 -0.01
CA SER A 161 1.56 5.15 0.51
C SER A 161 0.32 6.01 0.76
N ALA A 162 0.41 6.87 1.76
CA ALA A 162 -0.57 7.91 2.05
C ALA A 162 0.13 9.08 2.75
N THR A 163 -0.49 10.25 2.71
CA THR A 163 -0.03 11.44 3.43
C THR A 163 -0.93 11.66 4.65
N PRO A 164 -0.40 11.64 5.87
CA PRO A 164 -1.19 11.89 7.08
C PRO A 164 -1.61 13.35 7.18
N ALA A 165 -2.59 13.63 8.05
CA ALA A 165 -2.88 14.98 8.49
C ALA A 165 -1.67 15.60 9.19
N SER A 166 -1.58 16.94 9.20
CA SER A 166 -0.49 17.67 9.86
C SER A 166 -0.36 17.26 11.34
N GLY A 167 0.86 16.90 11.77
CA GLY A 167 1.15 16.46 13.14
C GLY A 167 0.64 15.06 13.51
N ALA A 168 0.09 14.30 12.55
CA ALA A 168 -0.38 12.94 12.75
C ALA A 168 0.61 11.91 12.17
N THR A 169 0.46 10.66 12.60
CA THR A 169 1.11 9.47 12.03
C THR A 169 0.06 8.58 11.38
N LEU A 170 0.50 7.59 10.57
CA LEU A 170 -0.40 6.68 9.88
C LEU A 170 -0.59 5.38 10.66
N LEU A 171 -1.83 4.87 10.66
CA LEU A 171 -2.16 3.51 11.05
C LEU A 171 -2.83 2.79 9.88
N TRP A 172 -2.35 1.59 9.58
CA TRP A 172 -2.76 0.76 8.45
C TRP A 172 -3.63 -0.41 8.91
N TYR A 173 -4.66 -0.75 8.11
CA TYR A 173 -5.64 -1.78 8.42
C TYR A 173 -5.99 -2.61 7.19
N SER A 174 -6.40 -3.84 7.42
CA SER A 174 -6.93 -4.74 6.38
C SER A 174 -8.45 -4.59 6.15
N ALA A 175 -9.16 -3.86 7.03
CA ALA A 175 -10.62 -3.70 6.97
C ALA A 175 -11.03 -2.24 7.18
N ALA A 176 -12.21 -1.87 6.66
CA ALA A 176 -12.77 -0.52 6.78
C ALA A 176 -13.06 -0.13 8.23
N THR A 177 -13.41 -1.09 9.08
CA THR A 177 -13.73 -0.89 10.50
C THR A 177 -13.15 -2.02 11.33
N GLY A 178 -12.92 -1.75 12.62
CA GLY A 178 -12.36 -2.75 13.56
C GLY A 178 -10.89 -3.09 13.27
N GLY A 179 -10.39 -4.14 13.92
CA GLY A 179 -9.00 -4.60 13.79
C GLY A 179 -7.98 -3.72 14.52
N VAL A 180 -6.75 -4.21 14.57
CA VAL A 180 -5.60 -3.50 15.18
C VAL A 180 -4.82 -2.79 14.09
N GLY A 181 -4.53 -1.50 14.30
CA GLY A 181 -3.73 -0.70 13.36
C GLY A 181 -2.25 -1.06 13.42
N SER A 182 -1.60 -1.11 12.25
CA SER A 182 -0.15 -1.28 12.10
C SER A 182 0.50 0.04 11.73
N THR A 183 1.67 0.33 12.27
CA THR A 183 2.49 1.48 11.85
C THR A 183 3.27 1.20 10.56
N THR A 184 3.35 -0.07 10.14
CA THR A 184 4.05 -0.48 8.92
C THR A 184 3.08 -0.55 7.75
N ALA A 185 3.39 0.17 6.67
CA ALA A 185 2.61 0.14 5.43
C ALA A 185 2.66 -1.26 4.79
N PRO A 186 1.51 -1.85 4.41
CA PRO A 186 1.47 -3.15 3.77
C PRO A 186 2.01 -3.08 2.33
N THR A 187 2.62 -4.17 1.87
CA THR A 187 3.05 -4.35 0.48
C THR A 187 2.03 -5.22 -0.26
N PRO A 188 1.46 -4.75 -1.38
CA PRO A 188 0.51 -5.53 -2.15
C PRO A 188 1.12 -6.81 -2.72
N SER A 189 0.36 -7.90 -2.71
CA SER A 189 0.76 -9.11 -3.43
C SER A 189 0.45 -8.97 -4.92
N THR A 190 1.43 -9.22 -5.76
CA THR A 190 1.27 -9.23 -7.22
C THR A 190 1.21 -10.64 -7.82
N ALA A 191 1.13 -11.68 -6.98
CA ALA A 191 1.15 -13.07 -7.42
C ALA A 191 -0.06 -13.46 -8.29
N ILE A 192 -1.22 -12.81 -8.08
CA ILE A 192 -2.48 -13.11 -8.75
C ILE A 192 -3.12 -11.79 -9.18
N GLN A 193 -3.74 -11.79 -10.37
CA GLN A 193 -4.54 -10.65 -10.84
C GLN A 193 -5.73 -10.36 -9.92
N GLY A 194 -6.10 -9.10 -9.79
CA GLY A 194 -7.25 -8.69 -8.99
C GLY A 194 -7.06 -7.34 -8.35
N THR A 195 -7.95 -7.02 -7.43
CA THR A 195 -7.94 -5.77 -6.68
C THR A 195 -7.77 -6.07 -5.20
N GLN A 196 -6.85 -5.35 -4.54
CA GLN A 196 -6.61 -5.40 -3.10
C GLN A 196 -6.94 -4.04 -2.51
N THR A 197 -7.69 -4.01 -1.41
CA THR A 197 -8.03 -2.77 -0.71
C THR A 197 -7.40 -2.76 0.66
N TYR A 198 -6.71 -1.68 0.97
CA TYR A 198 -6.11 -1.37 2.26
C TYR A 198 -6.78 -0.13 2.84
N TYR A 199 -6.72 0.02 4.14
CA TYR A 199 -7.32 1.17 4.81
C TYR A 199 -6.26 1.84 5.68
N VAL A 200 -6.32 3.16 5.75
CA VAL A 200 -5.34 3.95 6.49
C VAL A 200 -6.04 5.11 7.20
N SER A 201 -5.63 5.38 8.43
CA SER A 201 -6.09 6.53 9.21
C SER A 201 -4.91 7.40 9.65
N SER A 202 -5.22 8.63 10.03
CA SER A 202 -4.31 9.54 10.73
C SER A 202 -4.56 9.45 12.23
N ILE A 203 -3.52 9.31 13.04
CA ILE A 203 -3.61 9.33 14.51
C ILE A 203 -2.68 10.40 15.08
N VAL A 204 -3.19 11.21 16.01
CA VAL A 204 -2.40 12.22 16.73
C VAL A 204 -1.98 11.73 18.11
N SER A 205 -0.99 12.39 18.71
CA SER A 205 -0.65 12.19 20.12
C SER A 205 -1.91 12.43 20.99
N GLY A 206 -2.25 11.48 21.84
CA GLY A 206 -3.50 11.48 22.60
C GLY A 206 -4.53 10.45 22.08
N GLY A 207 -4.22 9.74 21.01
CA GLY A 207 -4.97 8.56 20.56
C GLY A 207 -6.20 8.84 19.69
N CYS A 208 -6.47 10.12 19.31
CA CYS A 208 -7.57 10.42 18.40
C CYS A 208 -7.21 10.03 16.97
N GLU A 209 -8.05 9.17 16.42
CA GLU A 209 -7.89 8.59 15.08
C GLU A 209 -8.96 9.15 14.14
N SER A 210 -8.57 9.43 12.89
CA SER A 210 -9.47 9.88 11.84
C SER A 210 -10.35 8.74 11.31
N THR A 211 -11.31 9.06 10.48
CA THR A 211 -11.90 8.09 9.56
C THR A 211 -10.83 7.49 8.65
N ARG A 212 -11.05 6.25 8.20
CA ARG A 212 -10.11 5.53 7.32
C ARG A 212 -10.32 5.93 5.87
N THR A 213 -9.23 6.15 5.16
CA THR A 213 -9.19 6.27 3.70
C THR A 213 -8.92 4.89 3.11
N ALA A 214 -9.73 4.48 2.12
CA ALA A 214 -9.50 3.26 1.36
C ALA A 214 -8.46 3.49 0.26
N ILE A 215 -7.51 2.58 0.12
CA ILE A 215 -6.50 2.55 -0.94
C ILE A 215 -6.69 1.27 -1.73
N THR A 216 -7.06 1.40 -3.00
CA THR A 216 -7.26 0.28 -3.90
C THR A 216 -6.05 0.12 -4.80
N VAL A 217 -5.48 -1.09 -4.81
CA VAL A 217 -4.36 -1.48 -5.67
C VAL A 217 -4.85 -2.52 -6.66
N THR A 218 -4.66 -2.26 -7.96
CA THR A 218 -5.03 -3.17 -9.03
C THR A 218 -3.80 -3.92 -9.54
N VAL A 219 -3.91 -5.24 -9.67
CA VAL A 219 -2.92 -6.11 -10.31
C VAL A 219 -3.51 -6.63 -11.60
N ASN A 220 -2.95 -6.23 -12.73
CA ASN A 220 -3.42 -6.58 -14.06
C ASN A 220 -2.84 -7.93 -14.52
N ALA A 221 -3.65 -8.69 -15.24
CA ALA A 221 -3.20 -9.91 -15.88
C ALA A 221 -2.12 -9.63 -16.94
N LEU A 222 -1.22 -10.59 -17.12
CA LEU A 222 -0.34 -10.60 -18.29
C LEU A 222 -1.13 -11.13 -19.49
N PRO A 223 -0.96 -10.53 -20.70
CA PRO A 223 -1.54 -11.11 -21.92
C PRO A 223 -0.84 -12.43 -22.28
N ILE A 224 -1.49 -13.26 -23.08
CA ILE A 224 -0.82 -14.41 -23.68
C ILE A 224 0.20 -13.95 -24.71
N ALA A 225 1.23 -14.76 -24.98
CA ALA A 225 2.20 -14.48 -26.03
C ALA A 225 1.52 -14.35 -27.40
N PRO A 226 2.04 -13.52 -28.31
CA PRO A 226 1.51 -13.38 -29.66
C PRO A 226 1.75 -14.66 -30.46
N SER A 227 0.89 -14.97 -31.42
CA SER A 227 1.17 -16.02 -32.41
C SER A 227 2.09 -15.48 -33.51
N ALA A 228 3.11 -16.27 -33.86
CA ALA A 228 4.04 -15.94 -34.93
C ALA A 228 4.52 -17.21 -35.63
N SER A 229 4.87 -17.13 -36.91
CA SER A 229 5.55 -18.23 -37.60
C SER A 229 6.92 -18.42 -36.98
N PRO A 230 7.30 -19.60 -36.49
CA PRO A 230 8.54 -19.79 -35.73
C PRO A 230 9.81 -19.67 -36.61
N THR A 231 9.66 -19.80 -37.93
CA THR A 231 10.77 -19.75 -38.90
C THR A 231 10.43 -18.91 -40.12
N ALA A 232 11.43 -18.20 -40.64
CA ALA A 232 11.41 -17.55 -41.94
C ALA A 232 12.71 -17.88 -42.67
N THR A 233 12.65 -18.24 -43.97
CA THR A 233 13.84 -18.60 -44.74
C THR A 233 13.95 -17.74 -45.98
N TYR A 234 15.17 -17.27 -46.25
CA TYR A 234 15.52 -16.43 -47.40
C TYR A 234 16.82 -16.92 -48.03
N CYS A 235 17.10 -16.51 -49.27
CA CYS A 235 18.41 -16.62 -49.85
C CYS A 235 19.18 -15.31 -49.72
N VAL A 236 20.53 -15.37 -49.72
CA VAL A 236 21.38 -14.17 -49.72
C VAL A 236 20.97 -13.24 -50.88
N GLY A 237 20.74 -11.94 -50.54
CA GLY A 237 20.31 -10.92 -51.50
C GLY A 237 18.84 -10.86 -51.81
N GLU A 238 18.02 -11.77 -51.27
CA GLU A 238 16.55 -11.74 -51.42
C GLU A 238 15.96 -10.61 -50.56
N THR A 239 14.90 -9.96 -51.03
CA THR A 239 14.20 -8.93 -50.23
C THR A 239 13.33 -9.57 -49.19
N ALA A 240 13.66 -9.41 -47.89
CA ALA A 240 12.84 -9.87 -46.79
C ALA A 240 11.82 -8.77 -46.41
N PRO A 241 10.53 -9.11 -46.21
CA PRO A 241 9.58 -8.20 -45.62
C PRO A 241 9.82 -8.06 -44.10
N ALA A 242 9.22 -7.04 -43.49
CA ALA A 242 9.17 -6.93 -42.04
C ALA A 242 8.47 -8.17 -41.42
N LEU A 243 8.98 -8.69 -40.30
CA LEU A 243 8.40 -9.82 -39.61
C LEU A 243 7.01 -9.47 -39.08
N THR A 244 6.14 -10.46 -39.05
CA THR A 244 4.75 -10.31 -38.58
C THR A 244 4.44 -11.26 -37.43
N ALA A 245 3.57 -10.81 -36.53
CA ALA A 245 2.98 -11.62 -35.48
C ALA A 245 1.55 -11.11 -35.21
N THR A 246 0.71 -11.96 -34.64
CA THR A 246 -0.67 -11.62 -34.30
C THR A 246 -0.81 -11.55 -32.79
N PRO A 247 -1.05 -10.35 -32.21
CA PRO A 247 -1.30 -10.22 -30.78
C PRO A 247 -2.69 -10.74 -30.41
N PRO A 248 -2.94 -11.11 -29.15
CA PRO A 248 -4.29 -11.34 -28.66
C PRO A 248 -5.13 -10.04 -28.73
N ALA A 249 -6.44 -10.19 -28.73
CA ALA A 249 -7.37 -9.05 -28.84
C ALA A 249 -7.08 -7.96 -27.80
N GLY A 250 -6.99 -6.71 -28.24
CA GLY A 250 -6.72 -5.55 -27.39
C GLY A 250 -5.27 -5.37 -26.94
N ALA A 251 -4.35 -6.23 -27.40
CA ALA A 251 -2.92 -6.08 -27.12
C ALA A 251 -2.17 -5.50 -28.35
N THR A 252 -0.99 -4.94 -28.08
CA THR A 252 -0.03 -4.47 -29.09
C THR A 252 1.21 -5.37 -29.08
N LEU A 253 2.08 -5.24 -30.10
CA LEU A 253 3.32 -6.00 -30.19
C LEU A 253 4.52 -5.19 -29.76
N ARG A 254 5.47 -5.88 -29.12
CA ARG A 254 6.78 -5.34 -28.75
C ARG A 254 7.85 -6.31 -29.23
N TRP A 255 8.80 -5.81 -30.02
CA TRP A 255 9.81 -6.60 -30.71
C TRP A 255 11.18 -6.47 -30.06
N TYR A 256 11.95 -7.56 -30.09
CA TYR A 256 13.28 -7.65 -29.48
C TYR A 256 14.25 -8.37 -30.40
N ASN A 257 15.52 -8.00 -30.36
CA ASN A 257 16.59 -8.74 -31.01
C ASN A 257 17.02 -9.98 -30.18
N ALA A 258 17.98 -10.75 -30.70
CA ALA A 258 18.51 -11.94 -30.02
C ALA A 258 19.13 -11.65 -28.65
N ALA A 259 19.67 -10.45 -28.44
CA ALA A 259 20.21 -10.02 -27.16
C ALA A 259 19.13 -9.53 -26.16
N GLY A 260 17.86 -9.54 -26.54
CA GLY A 260 16.76 -9.05 -25.71
C GLY A 260 16.58 -7.53 -25.71
N THR A 261 17.28 -6.81 -26.60
CA THR A 261 17.14 -5.36 -26.75
C THR A 261 15.84 -5.02 -27.46
N LEU A 262 15.08 -4.05 -26.90
CA LEU A 262 13.85 -3.55 -27.50
C LEU A 262 14.13 -2.88 -28.87
N LEU A 263 13.30 -3.22 -29.87
CA LEU A 263 13.31 -2.63 -31.19
C LEU A 263 12.20 -1.59 -31.35
N ALA A 264 12.39 -0.62 -32.21
CA ALA A 264 11.40 0.45 -32.45
C ALA A 264 10.09 -0.04 -33.11
N GLY A 265 10.13 -1.24 -33.73
CA GLY A 265 8.97 -1.85 -34.40
C GLY A 265 9.33 -3.23 -34.93
N ALA A 266 8.46 -3.76 -35.82
CA ALA A 266 8.71 -5.03 -36.48
C ALA A 266 10.01 -4.99 -37.28
N PRO A 267 10.98 -5.89 -37.02
CA PRO A 267 12.26 -5.87 -37.72
C PRO A 267 12.13 -6.37 -39.16
N THR A 268 12.90 -5.76 -40.07
CA THR A 268 13.15 -6.29 -41.41
C THR A 268 14.49 -7.02 -41.36
N PRO A 269 14.52 -8.36 -41.56
CA PRO A 269 15.76 -9.11 -41.48
C PRO A 269 16.73 -8.71 -42.59
N SER A 270 18.04 -8.62 -42.27
CA SER A 270 19.09 -8.47 -43.30
C SER A 270 19.33 -9.83 -43.98
N THR A 271 19.36 -9.83 -45.31
CA THR A 271 19.69 -11.00 -46.13
C THR A 271 21.06 -10.88 -46.79
N ALA A 272 21.88 -9.88 -46.39
CA ALA A 272 23.19 -9.59 -47.02
C ALA A 272 24.21 -10.74 -46.81
N THR A 273 24.10 -11.48 -45.73
CA THR A 273 25.02 -12.60 -45.41
C THR A 273 24.26 -13.83 -44.99
N ALA A 274 24.75 -15.01 -45.34
CA ALA A 274 24.19 -16.29 -44.90
C ALA A 274 24.37 -16.46 -43.39
N GLY A 275 23.35 -17.03 -42.72
CA GLY A 275 23.37 -17.25 -41.28
C GLY A 275 21.97 -17.34 -40.68
N SER A 276 21.87 -17.49 -39.36
CA SER A 276 20.60 -17.49 -38.64
C SER A 276 20.55 -16.37 -37.60
N THR A 277 19.43 -15.69 -37.54
CA THR A 277 19.17 -14.63 -36.56
C THR A 277 17.80 -14.87 -35.92
N THR A 278 17.72 -14.81 -34.57
CA THR A 278 16.46 -14.96 -33.85
C THR A 278 15.96 -13.60 -33.36
N PHE A 279 14.69 -13.37 -33.56
CA PHE A 279 13.94 -12.24 -33.03
C PHE A 279 12.89 -12.76 -32.05
N PHE A 280 12.53 -11.90 -31.10
CA PHE A 280 11.47 -12.22 -30.14
C PHE A 280 10.37 -11.15 -30.18
N VAL A 281 9.14 -11.60 -29.97
CA VAL A 281 7.98 -10.70 -29.94
C VAL A 281 7.11 -11.02 -28.73
N ALA A 282 6.70 -9.98 -28.03
CA ALA A 282 5.79 -10.04 -26.87
C ALA A 282 4.48 -9.33 -27.20
N SER A 283 3.43 -9.71 -26.49
CA SER A 283 2.18 -8.96 -26.44
C SER A 283 2.22 -7.99 -25.26
N VAL A 284 1.67 -6.79 -25.44
CA VAL A 284 1.52 -5.79 -24.39
C VAL A 284 0.05 -5.41 -24.30
N SER A 285 -0.55 -5.60 -23.11
CA SER A 285 -1.95 -5.24 -22.85
C SER A 285 -2.15 -3.72 -22.85
N ALA A 286 -3.41 -3.28 -22.88
CA ALA A 286 -3.77 -1.87 -22.75
C ALA A 286 -3.34 -1.26 -21.41
N SER A 287 -3.19 -2.07 -20.35
CA SER A 287 -2.66 -1.67 -19.04
C SER A 287 -1.12 -1.61 -18.98
N GLY A 288 -0.42 -1.89 -20.11
CA GLY A 288 1.04 -1.85 -20.21
C GLY A 288 1.75 -3.12 -19.76
N CYS A 289 1.03 -4.19 -19.40
CA CYS A 289 1.62 -5.47 -19.00
C CYS A 289 2.08 -6.27 -20.21
N GLU A 290 3.35 -6.74 -20.15
CA GLU A 290 3.94 -7.59 -21.20
C GLU A 290 3.65 -9.06 -20.88
N SER A 291 3.51 -9.89 -21.95
CA SER A 291 3.32 -11.34 -21.82
C SER A 291 4.49 -12.01 -21.09
N ALA A 292 4.19 -13.03 -20.29
CA ALA A 292 5.20 -13.75 -19.51
C ALA A 292 6.27 -14.43 -20.38
N THR A 293 5.88 -14.82 -21.59
CA THR A 293 6.76 -15.44 -22.56
C THR A 293 6.72 -14.65 -23.87
N ARG A 294 7.80 -14.73 -24.62
CA ARG A 294 7.94 -14.15 -25.97
C ARG A 294 7.90 -15.25 -26.99
N SER A 295 7.23 -15.02 -28.11
CA SER A 295 7.33 -15.90 -29.28
C SER A 295 8.61 -15.62 -30.02
N SER A 296 9.33 -16.66 -30.43
CA SER A 296 10.57 -16.55 -31.19
C SER A 296 10.33 -16.75 -32.68
N ILE A 297 11.04 -16.00 -33.51
CA ILE A 297 11.08 -16.16 -34.95
C ILE A 297 12.55 -16.30 -35.34
N THR A 298 12.92 -17.48 -35.85
CA THR A 298 14.27 -17.72 -36.38
C THR A 298 14.28 -17.46 -37.89
N VAL A 299 15.04 -16.47 -38.28
CA VAL A 299 15.28 -16.13 -39.69
C VAL A 299 16.56 -16.83 -40.13
N THR A 300 16.46 -17.68 -41.17
CA THR A 300 17.61 -18.35 -41.77
C THR A 300 17.85 -17.79 -43.16
N VAL A 301 19.03 -17.27 -43.39
CA VAL A 301 19.48 -16.81 -44.74
C VAL A 301 20.46 -17.83 -45.28
N ASN A 302 20.02 -18.52 -46.35
CA ASN A 302 20.81 -19.55 -47.01
C ASN A 302 21.78 -18.93 -48.03
N ALA A 303 22.98 -19.47 -48.08
CA ALA A 303 23.92 -19.08 -49.12
C ALA A 303 23.40 -19.43 -50.51
N THR A 304 23.58 -18.55 -51.45
CA THR A 304 23.36 -18.83 -52.86
C THR A 304 24.45 -19.75 -53.40
N PRO A 305 24.14 -20.78 -54.23
CA PRO A 305 25.13 -21.61 -54.86
C PRO A 305 26.06 -20.80 -55.76
N SER A 306 27.22 -21.31 -56.04
CA SER A 306 28.09 -20.75 -57.13
C SER A 306 27.47 -20.92 -58.48
N THR A 307 27.80 -20.06 -59.41
CA THR A 307 27.38 -20.15 -60.83
C THR A 307 27.84 -21.47 -61.47
N PRO A 308 27.06 -22.03 -62.38
CA PRO A 308 27.48 -23.19 -63.14
C PRO A 308 28.72 -22.85 -64.01
N THR A 309 29.56 -23.85 -64.25
CA THR A 309 30.67 -23.73 -65.17
C THR A 309 30.34 -24.30 -66.53
N VAL A 310 30.75 -23.61 -67.59
CA VAL A 310 30.60 -24.08 -68.97
C VAL A 310 31.99 -24.35 -69.58
N ALA A 311 32.10 -25.43 -70.30
CA ALA A 311 33.39 -25.83 -70.86
C ALA A 311 33.83 -24.94 -72.03
N VAL A 312 32.87 -24.47 -72.79
CA VAL A 312 33.12 -23.60 -73.96
C VAL A 312 32.09 -22.46 -73.99
N ASN A 313 32.56 -21.23 -73.99
CA ASN A 313 31.73 -20.02 -74.11
C ASN A 313 32.55 -18.88 -74.81
N PRO A 314 32.20 -18.39 -76.00
CA PRO A 314 31.05 -18.85 -76.80
C PRO A 314 31.31 -20.19 -77.48
N LEU A 315 30.19 -20.95 -77.72
CA LEU A 315 30.20 -22.22 -78.45
C LEU A 315 30.06 -21.92 -79.95
N PRO A 316 31.10 -22.11 -80.73
CA PRO A 316 30.99 -21.89 -82.16
C PRO A 316 30.31 -23.07 -82.85
N LEU A 317 29.32 -22.80 -83.71
CA LEU A 317 28.63 -23.77 -84.54
C LEU A 317 28.60 -23.25 -85.99
N CYS A 318 28.68 -24.17 -86.98
CA CYS A 318 28.48 -23.82 -88.41
C CYS A 318 26.96 -23.86 -88.71
N GLN A 319 26.55 -22.94 -89.63
CA GLN A 319 25.17 -22.93 -90.15
C GLN A 319 24.81 -24.27 -90.77
N GLY A 320 23.63 -24.84 -90.44
CA GLY A 320 23.16 -26.07 -90.90
C GLY A 320 23.76 -27.34 -90.24
N SER A 321 24.71 -27.17 -89.34
CA SER A 321 25.23 -28.32 -88.56
C SER A 321 24.27 -28.82 -87.50
N SER A 322 24.40 -30.09 -87.11
CA SER A 322 23.63 -30.61 -85.97
C SER A 322 24.18 -30.08 -84.67
N ALA A 323 23.34 -29.41 -83.89
CA ALA A 323 23.67 -28.97 -82.56
C ALA A 323 23.25 -30.00 -81.48
N SER A 324 24.11 -30.16 -80.49
CA SER A 324 23.76 -30.94 -79.30
C SER A 324 23.14 -30.05 -78.21
N PRO A 325 22.34 -30.59 -77.32
CA PRO A 325 21.86 -29.85 -76.14
C PRO A 325 23.03 -29.24 -75.36
N LEU A 326 22.86 -28.01 -74.90
CA LEU A 326 23.87 -27.35 -74.09
C LEU A 326 24.13 -28.05 -72.75
N THR A 327 25.37 -28.03 -72.31
CA THR A 327 25.79 -28.60 -71.07
C THR A 327 26.50 -27.55 -70.18
N ALA A 328 26.25 -27.59 -68.92
CA ALA A 328 26.96 -26.85 -67.90
C ALA A 328 27.08 -27.73 -66.63
N THR A 329 28.10 -27.52 -65.86
CA THR A 329 28.32 -28.23 -64.59
C THR A 329 27.79 -27.36 -63.45
N PRO A 330 26.71 -27.77 -62.78
CA PRO A 330 26.18 -26.99 -61.65
C PRO A 330 27.11 -27.09 -60.44
N ALA A 331 26.93 -26.22 -59.47
CA ALA A 331 27.61 -26.31 -58.16
C ALA A 331 27.30 -27.67 -57.46
N ALA A 332 28.23 -28.15 -56.65
CA ALA A 332 28.07 -29.44 -55.97
C ALA A 332 26.78 -29.42 -55.12
N GLY A 333 25.99 -30.51 -55.18
CA GLY A 333 24.74 -30.64 -54.44
C GLY A 333 23.56 -29.84 -55.00
N THR A 334 23.67 -29.30 -56.24
CA THR A 334 22.64 -28.52 -56.93
C THR A 334 22.22 -29.14 -58.22
N THR A 335 21.10 -28.71 -58.78
CA THR A 335 20.61 -29.07 -60.09
C THR A 335 20.76 -27.88 -61.06
N LEU A 336 20.89 -28.13 -62.33
CA LEU A 336 20.99 -27.14 -63.39
C LEU A 336 19.61 -26.67 -63.84
N ARG A 337 19.41 -25.35 -63.96
CA ARG A 337 18.24 -24.74 -64.58
C ARG A 337 18.66 -23.81 -65.67
N TRP A 338 17.93 -23.86 -66.81
CA TRP A 338 18.18 -23.03 -67.99
C TRP A 338 17.12 -21.95 -68.13
N TYR A 339 17.53 -20.77 -68.66
CA TYR A 339 16.68 -19.62 -68.85
C TYR A 339 16.96 -18.97 -70.21
N SER A 340 15.90 -18.38 -70.79
CA SER A 340 16.00 -17.67 -72.08
C SER A 340 16.39 -16.19 -71.92
N ASP A 341 16.42 -15.64 -70.72
CA ASP A 341 16.70 -14.24 -70.42
C ASP A 341 17.77 -14.10 -69.34
N ALA A 342 18.52 -12.97 -69.42
CA ALA A 342 19.61 -12.67 -68.49
C ALA A 342 19.12 -12.44 -67.05
N ALA A 343 17.87 -12.08 -66.84
CA ALA A 343 17.30 -11.92 -65.50
C ALA A 343 16.97 -13.27 -64.84
N GLY A 344 16.94 -14.35 -65.67
CA GLY A 344 16.61 -15.71 -65.19
C GLY A 344 15.15 -15.81 -64.72
N THR A 345 14.23 -15.17 -65.40
CA THR A 345 12.81 -15.16 -65.10
C THR A 345 12.03 -16.21 -65.86
N THR A 346 12.45 -16.48 -67.12
CA THR A 346 11.79 -17.45 -68.02
C THR A 346 12.61 -18.73 -68.11
N GLN A 347 12.22 -19.71 -67.28
CA GLN A 347 12.86 -21.03 -67.25
C GLN A 347 12.48 -21.82 -68.53
N ILE A 348 13.47 -22.47 -69.14
CA ILE A 348 13.32 -23.32 -70.32
C ILE A 348 13.87 -24.71 -70.05
N PRO A 349 13.49 -25.75 -70.82
CA PRO A 349 14.19 -27.02 -70.84
C PRO A 349 15.62 -26.85 -71.31
N THR A 350 16.49 -27.89 -71.17
CA THR A 350 17.87 -27.86 -71.70
C THR A 350 17.83 -27.44 -73.16
N PRO A 351 18.43 -26.27 -73.51
CA PRO A 351 18.31 -25.73 -74.84
C PRO A 351 19.26 -26.44 -75.84
N THR A 352 18.74 -26.61 -77.06
CA THR A 352 19.55 -27.01 -78.19
C THR A 352 19.64 -25.79 -79.14
N PRO A 353 20.83 -25.19 -79.37
CA PRO A 353 20.93 -24.05 -80.22
C PRO A 353 20.44 -24.31 -81.66
N SER A 354 19.76 -23.34 -82.27
CA SER A 354 19.36 -23.45 -83.67
C SER A 354 20.55 -23.04 -84.56
N THR A 355 20.87 -23.86 -85.57
CA THR A 355 21.86 -23.57 -86.54
C THR A 355 21.27 -23.13 -87.86
N ALA A 356 19.95 -22.96 -87.99
CA ALA A 356 19.25 -22.59 -89.18
C ALA A 356 19.63 -21.18 -89.73
N THR A 357 19.92 -20.27 -88.87
CA THR A 357 20.30 -18.87 -89.25
C THR A 357 21.60 -18.49 -88.56
N VAL A 358 22.41 -17.61 -89.24
CA VAL A 358 23.62 -17.01 -88.66
C VAL A 358 23.21 -16.01 -87.62
N GLY A 359 23.95 -15.97 -86.50
CA GLY A 359 23.69 -15.03 -85.38
C GLY A 359 24.10 -15.60 -84.01
N THR A 360 23.93 -14.81 -82.99
CA THR A 360 24.24 -15.20 -81.60
C THR A 360 22.93 -15.53 -80.89
N GLN A 361 22.93 -16.64 -80.23
CA GLN A 361 21.83 -17.07 -79.33
C GLN A 361 22.41 -17.10 -77.91
N ASN A 362 21.73 -16.45 -76.96
CA ASN A 362 22.15 -16.42 -75.58
C ASN A 362 21.22 -17.32 -74.74
N PHE A 363 21.82 -18.17 -73.96
CA PHE A 363 21.12 -19.06 -73.01
C PHE A 363 21.79 -18.87 -71.66
N TYR A 364 21.01 -18.93 -70.60
CA TYR A 364 21.50 -18.63 -69.23
C TYR A 364 21.29 -19.83 -68.36
N ALA A 365 22.24 -20.16 -67.52
CA ALA A 365 22.17 -21.29 -66.62
C ALA A 365 22.38 -20.87 -65.18
N ARG A 366 21.66 -21.48 -64.27
CA ARG A 366 21.81 -21.32 -62.81
C ARG A 366 21.95 -22.66 -62.13
N SER A 367 22.73 -22.71 -61.06
CA SER A 367 22.74 -23.79 -60.07
C SER A 367 21.58 -23.57 -59.09
N PHE A 368 20.73 -24.59 -58.91
CA PHE A 368 19.57 -24.53 -58.02
C PHE A 368 19.70 -25.58 -56.91
N ASN A 369 19.69 -25.12 -55.64
CA ASN A 369 19.67 -26.00 -54.48
C ASN A 369 18.24 -26.36 -54.14
N THR A 370 17.88 -27.65 -54.29
CA THR A 370 16.51 -28.19 -54.09
C THR A 370 16.10 -28.19 -52.63
N THR A 371 17.04 -28.19 -51.69
CA THR A 371 16.75 -28.22 -50.24
C THR A 371 16.46 -26.81 -49.74
N THR A 372 17.21 -25.83 -50.15
CA THR A 372 17.06 -24.44 -49.67
C THR A 372 16.19 -23.58 -50.57
N GLY A 373 15.94 -23.99 -51.81
CA GLY A 373 15.26 -23.22 -52.84
C GLY A 373 16.12 -22.10 -53.45
N CYS A 374 17.37 -21.95 -53.05
CA CYS A 374 18.24 -20.90 -53.51
C CYS A 374 18.89 -21.22 -54.84
N GLN A 375 19.07 -20.20 -55.68
CA GLN A 375 19.75 -20.32 -56.96
C GLN A 375 20.92 -19.34 -57.10
N SER A 376 21.87 -19.72 -57.93
CA SER A 376 23.03 -18.87 -58.21
C SER A 376 22.64 -17.62 -58.98
N PRO A 377 23.48 -16.56 -59.02
CA PRO A 377 23.46 -15.60 -60.13
C PRO A 377 23.49 -16.30 -61.47
N VAL A 378 23.09 -15.60 -62.53
CA VAL A 378 23.16 -16.10 -63.89
C VAL A 378 24.59 -16.12 -64.37
#